data_2be344b9718a8512b551d5442081695c
#
_entry.id   2be344b9718a8512b551d5442081695c
#
_cell.length_a   1.000
_cell.length_b   1.000
_cell.length_c   1.000
_cell.angle_alpha   90.00
_cell.angle_beta   90.00
_cell.angle_gamma   90.00
#
_symmetry.space_group_name_H-M   'P 1'
#
loop_
_entity.id
_entity.type
_entity.pdbx_description
1 polymer ?
#
loop_
_entity_poly.entity_id
_entity_poly.type
_entity_poly.pdbx_seq_one_letter_code
_entity_poly.pdbx_strand_id
1 'polypeptide(L)'
;MAFRVKDAAFAYRRCIELGAKPVEAPVGPMELHIPAIHGPGGSRFYFVDRWQEFSIYDIDFKPIAGADPHPPALAGLGYFGVVQYIGRGRSADWITYFERMFDFHLLPDAQRFGILPKGKLMRSPCKRFLWQLIEPDPGLEWDDMPERLQRIGLGTTDVPGAVQALRQRGVEFVESSRLHPDDRGALTRHAIGTVVLVLADRDPL
;
A
#
# COMPACT_ATOMS: atom_id res chain seq x y z
N MET A 1 0.96 4.72 6.42
CA MET A 1 -0.35 4.34 5.85
C MET A 1 -1.43 4.51 6.90
N ALA A 2 -2.70 4.68 6.49
CA ALA A 2 -3.82 4.73 7.43
C ALA A 2 -4.82 3.61 7.12
N PHE A 3 -5.30 2.94 8.17
CA PHE A 3 -6.38 1.97 8.09
C PHE A 3 -7.67 2.60 8.60
N ARG A 4 -8.74 2.45 7.82
CA ARG A 4 -10.08 2.79 8.26
C ARG A 4 -10.60 1.71 9.20
N VAL A 5 -10.98 2.09 10.40
CA VAL A 5 -11.47 1.20 11.46
C VAL A 5 -12.78 1.72 12.03
N LYS A 6 -13.50 0.90 12.78
CA LYS A 6 -14.74 1.33 13.45
C LYS A 6 -14.46 2.19 14.69
N ASP A 7 -13.38 1.87 15.42
CA ASP A 7 -12.95 2.52 16.65
C ASP A 7 -11.41 2.50 16.67
N ALA A 8 -10.81 3.67 16.51
CA ALA A 8 -9.36 3.83 16.43
C ALA A 8 -8.67 3.51 17.76
N ALA A 9 -9.29 3.90 18.87
CA ALA A 9 -8.75 3.65 20.21
C ALA A 9 -8.78 2.17 20.56
N PHE A 10 -9.85 1.46 20.22
CA PHE A 10 -9.96 0.01 20.40
C PHE A 10 -8.93 -0.73 19.53
N ALA A 11 -8.85 -0.40 18.24
CA ALA A 11 -7.91 -1.04 17.31
C ALA A 11 -6.46 -0.86 17.77
N TYR A 12 -6.10 0.35 18.22
CA TYR A 12 -4.79 0.65 18.75
C TYR A 12 -4.48 -0.17 20.00
N ARG A 13 -5.36 -0.14 21.04
CA ARG A 13 -5.16 -0.90 22.28
C ARG A 13 -4.99 -2.39 21.99
N ARG A 14 -5.86 -2.98 21.14
CA ARG A 14 -5.73 -4.39 20.73
C ARG A 14 -4.34 -4.69 20.13
N CYS A 15 -3.85 -3.84 19.23
CA CYS A 15 -2.52 -4.05 18.66
C CYS A 15 -1.40 -3.94 19.72
N ILE A 16 -1.49 -3.00 20.65
CA ILE A 16 -0.51 -2.89 21.74
C ILE A 16 -0.53 -4.12 22.66
N GLU A 17 -1.71 -4.63 23.03
CA GLU A 17 -1.88 -5.85 23.82
C GLU A 17 -1.30 -7.08 23.10
N LEU A 18 -1.34 -7.11 21.76
CA LEU A 18 -0.73 -8.14 20.93
C LEU A 18 0.78 -7.94 20.72
N GLY A 19 1.38 -6.88 21.29
CA GLY A 19 2.81 -6.62 21.27
C GLY A 19 3.28 -5.67 20.16
N ALA A 20 2.38 -4.92 19.52
CA ALA A 20 2.78 -3.90 18.56
C ALA A 20 3.53 -2.75 19.25
N LYS A 21 4.54 -2.21 18.58
CA LYS A 21 5.30 -1.06 19.08
C LYS A 21 4.55 0.24 18.79
N PRO A 22 4.22 1.07 19.83
CA PRO A 22 3.55 2.34 19.61
C PRO A 22 4.42 3.33 18.85
N VAL A 23 3.77 4.20 18.06
CA VAL A 23 4.42 5.41 17.54
C VAL A 23 4.17 6.52 18.52
N GLU A 24 5.24 7.00 19.15
CA GLU A 24 5.21 8.17 20.01
C GLU A 24 5.42 9.41 19.14
N ALA A 25 4.38 10.20 18.96
CA ALA A 25 4.47 11.49 18.29
C ALA A 25 3.96 12.58 19.27
N PRO A 26 4.76 13.63 19.51
CA PRO A 26 4.25 14.77 20.24
C PRO A 26 3.09 15.39 19.45
N VAL A 27 1.99 15.65 20.12
CA VAL A 27 0.80 16.30 19.56
C VAL A 27 0.72 17.70 20.15
N GLY A 28 0.64 18.71 19.30
CA GLY A 28 0.47 20.08 19.71
C GLY A 28 -0.93 20.36 20.29
N PRO A 29 -1.08 21.47 21.03
CA PRO A 29 -2.41 21.90 21.46
C PRO A 29 -3.31 22.12 20.25
N MET A 30 -4.49 21.48 20.26
CA MET A 30 -5.50 21.49 19.18
C MET A 30 -5.16 20.63 17.92
N GLU A 31 -4.11 19.83 17.96
CA GLU A 31 -3.85 18.83 16.93
C GLU A 31 -4.61 17.52 17.21
N LEU A 32 -5.10 16.88 16.15
CA LEU A 32 -5.78 15.60 16.28
C LEU A 32 -4.75 14.48 16.55
N HIS A 33 -4.86 13.82 17.68
CA HIS A 33 -4.07 12.63 17.97
C HIS A 33 -4.63 11.43 17.21
N ILE A 34 -3.94 10.98 16.15
CA ILE A 34 -4.28 9.77 15.40
C ILE A 34 -3.40 8.63 15.92
N PRO A 35 -3.97 7.60 16.58
CA PRO A 35 -3.19 6.48 17.10
C PRO A 35 -2.45 5.75 16.00
N ALA A 36 -1.19 5.35 16.26
CA ALA A 36 -0.37 4.65 15.28
C ALA A 36 0.58 3.63 15.93
N ILE A 37 0.92 2.61 15.16
CA ILE A 37 1.91 1.58 15.51
C ILE A 37 2.98 1.49 14.43
N HIS A 38 4.14 0.93 14.81
CA HIS A 38 5.21 0.63 13.85
C HIS A 38 4.94 -0.65 13.07
N GLY A 39 5.29 -0.65 11.80
CA GLY A 39 5.27 -1.80 10.89
C GLY A 39 6.62 -2.04 10.23
N PRO A 40 6.67 -2.84 9.15
CA PRO A 40 7.90 -3.17 8.43
C PRO A 40 8.66 -1.92 8.00
N GLY A 41 10.00 -1.94 8.17
CA GLY A 41 10.89 -0.91 7.68
C GLY A 41 10.64 0.47 8.30
N GLY A 42 10.18 0.53 9.54
CA GLY A 42 9.87 1.79 10.21
C GLY A 42 8.60 2.47 9.69
N SER A 43 7.81 1.79 8.86
CA SER A 43 6.51 2.29 8.43
C SER A 43 5.59 2.54 9.64
N ARG A 44 4.65 3.48 9.49
CA ARG A 44 3.68 3.83 10.51
C ARG A 44 2.29 3.48 10.02
N PHE A 45 1.51 2.78 10.87
CA PHE A 45 0.12 2.42 10.60
C PHE A 45 -0.78 3.21 11.53
N TYR A 46 -1.48 4.17 10.95
CA TYR A 46 -2.45 5.02 11.64
C TYR A 46 -3.83 4.37 11.61
N PHE A 47 -4.60 4.55 12.69
CA PHE A 47 -5.99 4.08 12.78
C PHE A 47 -6.92 5.27 12.68
N VAL A 48 -7.85 5.27 11.70
CA VAL A 48 -8.76 6.38 11.42
C VAL A 48 -10.20 5.87 11.47
N ASP A 49 -11.00 6.39 12.39
CA ASP A 49 -12.42 6.04 12.57
C ASP A 49 -13.39 7.14 12.10
N ARG A 50 -12.89 8.37 11.94
CA ARG A 50 -13.69 9.51 11.46
C ARG A 50 -13.46 9.72 9.95
N TRP A 51 -14.26 9.09 9.13
CA TRP A 51 -14.11 9.14 7.68
C TRP A 51 -15.44 9.12 6.92
N GLN A 52 -16.58 9.00 7.62
CA GLN A 52 -17.92 8.97 7.01
C GLN A 52 -18.62 10.32 7.09
N GLU A 53 -18.65 10.95 8.27
CA GLU A 53 -19.34 12.21 8.52
C GLU A 53 -18.51 13.41 8.05
N PHE A 54 -17.22 13.35 8.28
CA PHE A 54 -16.24 14.32 7.78
C PHE A 54 -14.88 13.65 7.61
N SER A 55 -14.08 14.17 6.68
CA SER A 55 -12.70 13.72 6.49
C SER A 55 -11.76 14.42 7.45
N ILE A 56 -10.69 13.74 7.90
CA ILE A 56 -9.59 14.39 8.62
C ILE A 56 -8.99 15.54 7.80
N TYR A 57 -9.09 15.49 6.47
CA TYR A 57 -8.61 16.54 5.58
C TYR A 57 -9.44 17.83 5.70
N ASP A 58 -10.70 17.76 6.10
CA ASP A 58 -11.56 18.93 6.25
C ASP A 58 -11.14 19.84 7.42
N ILE A 59 -10.36 19.29 8.36
CA ILE A 59 -9.88 20.01 9.55
C ILE A 59 -8.52 20.64 9.29
N ASP A 60 -7.58 19.86 8.75
CA ASP A 60 -6.16 20.24 8.69
C ASP A 60 -5.74 20.80 7.32
N PHE A 61 -6.59 20.70 6.30
CA PHE A 61 -6.27 21.11 4.94
C PHE A 61 -7.24 22.14 4.40
N LYS A 62 -6.71 23.14 3.71
CA LYS A 62 -7.53 24.11 2.97
C LYS A 62 -7.79 23.57 1.57
N PRO A 63 -9.06 23.54 1.11
CA PRO A 63 -9.35 23.15 -0.26
C PRO A 63 -8.61 24.01 -1.28
N ILE A 64 -8.10 23.39 -2.32
CA ILE A 64 -7.50 24.10 -3.45
C ILE A 64 -8.67 24.66 -4.30
N ALA A 65 -8.68 25.98 -4.52
CA ALA A 65 -9.73 26.64 -5.28
C ALA A 65 -9.84 26.04 -6.69
N GLY A 66 -11.05 25.63 -7.08
CA GLY A 66 -11.33 25.05 -8.39
C GLY A 66 -10.91 23.57 -8.55
N ALA A 67 -10.36 22.94 -7.53
CA ALA A 67 -10.12 21.51 -7.56
C ALA A 67 -11.36 20.72 -7.13
N ASP A 68 -11.69 19.66 -7.87
CA ASP A 68 -12.71 18.70 -7.45
C ASP A 68 -12.14 17.83 -6.32
N PRO A 69 -12.74 17.82 -5.12
CA PRO A 69 -12.28 16.96 -4.01
C PRO A 69 -12.53 15.46 -4.27
N HIS A 70 -13.40 15.12 -5.24
CA HIS A 70 -13.74 13.74 -5.61
C HIS A 70 -13.62 13.51 -7.11
N PRO A 71 -12.42 13.69 -7.70
CA PRO A 71 -12.26 13.55 -9.13
C PRO A 71 -12.58 12.10 -9.56
N PRO A 72 -13.15 11.90 -10.75
CA PRO A 72 -13.38 10.57 -11.27
C PRO A 72 -12.07 9.81 -11.43
N ALA A 73 -12.11 8.50 -11.20
CA ALA A 73 -10.94 7.65 -11.36
C ALA A 73 -10.41 7.71 -12.80
N LEU A 74 -9.13 8.05 -12.95
CA LEU A 74 -8.48 8.08 -14.26
C LEU A 74 -8.37 6.66 -14.81
N ALA A 75 -8.88 6.42 -16.02
CA ALA A 75 -8.84 5.12 -16.70
C ALA A 75 -9.36 3.96 -15.82
N GLY A 76 -10.35 4.21 -14.96
CA GLY A 76 -10.92 3.20 -14.07
C GLY A 76 -9.94 2.68 -13.01
N LEU A 77 -8.82 3.35 -12.77
CA LEU A 77 -7.82 2.92 -11.80
C LEU A 77 -8.34 3.03 -10.37
N GLY A 78 -8.28 1.92 -9.64
CA GLY A 78 -8.62 1.83 -8.22
C GLY A 78 -7.45 1.33 -7.39
N TYR A 79 -7.25 1.89 -6.20
CA TYR A 79 -6.24 1.43 -5.26
C TYR A 79 -6.63 0.06 -4.69
N PHE A 80 -5.70 -0.90 -4.71
CA PHE A 80 -5.99 -2.23 -4.19
C PHE A 80 -4.89 -2.84 -3.31
N GLY A 81 -3.72 -2.23 -3.23
CA GLY A 81 -2.69 -2.84 -2.41
C GLY A 81 -1.32 -2.18 -2.47
N VAL A 82 -0.37 -2.82 -1.82
CA VAL A 82 1.03 -2.37 -1.77
C VAL A 82 2.01 -3.53 -1.90
N VAL A 83 3.21 -3.20 -2.32
CA VAL A 83 4.38 -4.09 -2.28
C VAL A 83 5.39 -3.53 -1.29
N GLN A 84 5.74 -4.35 -0.33
CA GLN A 84 6.71 -4.07 0.72
C GLN A 84 7.95 -4.94 0.50
N TYR A 85 9.12 -4.32 0.43
CA TYR A 85 10.38 -5.05 0.53
C TYR A 85 10.73 -5.27 1.98
N ILE A 86 11.09 -6.50 2.32
CA ILE A 86 11.43 -6.95 3.67
C ILE A 86 12.80 -7.60 3.67
N GLY A 87 13.40 -7.73 4.85
CA GLY A 87 14.69 -8.38 5.02
C GLY A 87 14.65 -9.87 4.67
N ARG A 88 15.81 -10.44 4.35
CA ARG A 88 15.97 -11.86 4.06
C ARG A 88 15.52 -12.71 5.26
N GLY A 89 14.72 -13.75 4.97
CA GLY A 89 14.21 -14.67 5.99
C GLY A 89 13.13 -14.07 6.91
N ARG A 90 12.63 -12.86 6.59
CA ARG A 90 11.67 -12.14 7.44
C ARG A 90 10.21 -12.37 7.07
N SER A 91 9.93 -13.14 6.00
CA SER A 91 8.55 -13.37 5.55
C SER A 91 7.67 -13.96 6.64
N ALA A 92 8.14 -14.98 7.37
CA ALA A 92 7.35 -15.64 8.41
C ALA A 92 6.99 -14.68 9.56
N ASP A 93 7.94 -13.84 9.99
CA ASP A 93 7.71 -12.85 11.05
C ASP A 93 6.63 -11.84 10.65
N TRP A 94 6.76 -11.29 9.43
CA TRP A 94 5.81 -10.28 8.95
C TRP A 94 4.44 -10.87 8.61
N ILE A 95 4.37 -12.09 8.09
CA ILE A 95 3.09 -12.81 7.93
C ILE A 95 2.41 -12.94 9.28
N THR A 96 3.10 -13.48 10.29
CA THR A 96 2.57 -13.61 11.65
C THR A 96 2.13 -12.27 12.23
N TYR A 97 2.90 -11.20 12.00
CA TYR A 97 2.54 -9.85 12.43
C TYR A 97 1.22 -9.40 11.81
N PHE A 98 1.07 -9.49 10.48
CA PHE A 98 -0.14 -9.04 9.80
C PHE A 98 -1.36 -9.90 10.13
N GLU A 99 -1.19 -11.20 10.31
CA GLU A 99 -2.25 -12.11 10.77
C GLU A 99 -2.75 -11.73 12.17
N ARG A 100 -1.83 -11.55 13.12
CA ARG A 100 -2.19 -11.23 14.50
C ARG A 100 -2.75 -9.83 14.69
N MET A 101 -2.14 -8.83 14.05
CA MET A 101 -2.52 -7.41 14.25
C MET A 101 -3.79 -7.03 13.49
N PHE A 102 -3.96 -7.57 12.27
CA PHE A 102 -4.96 -7.08 11.32
C PHE A 102 -5.84 -8.17 10.71
N ASP A 103 -5.72 -9.41 11.16
CA ASP A 103 -6.45 -10.58 10.65
C ASP A 103 -6.28 -10.76 9.12
N PHE A 104 -5.11 -10.43 8.58
CA PHE A 104 -4.79 -10.72 7.19
C PHE A 104 -4.66 -12.22 6.97
N HIS A 105 -4.92 -12.68 5.77
CA HIS A 105 -4.79 -14.08 5.38
C HIS A 105 -3.72 -14.25 4.31
N LEU A 106 -2.77 -15.15 4.54
CA LEU A 106 -1.81 -15.56 3.53
C LEU A 106 -2.54 -16.28 2.38
N LEU A 107 -2.28 -15.84 1.15
CA LEU A 107 -2.83 -16.45 -0.05
C LEU A 107 -1.89 -17.52 -0.61
N PRO A 108 -2.43 -18.54 -1.32
CA PRO A 108 -1.60 -19.55 -2.00
C PRO A 108 -0.58 -18.92 -2.96
N ASP A 109 0.60 -19.52 -3.06
CA ASP A 109 1.70 -19.05 -3.92
C ASP A 109 1.34 -18.99 -5.42
N ALA A 110 0.30 -19.69 -5.85
CA ALA A 110 -0.22 -19.64 -7.21
C ALA A 110 -0.95 -18.32 -7.54
N GLN A 111 -1.41 -17.58 -6.54
CA GLN A 111 -2.05 -16.29 -6.74
C GLN A 111 -0.99 -15.23 -7.05
N ARG A 112 -1.25 -14.43 -8.07
CA ARG A 112 -0.31 -13.43 -8.60
C ARG A 112 -0.86 -12.03 -8.40
N PHE A 113 0.06 -11.10 -8.32
CA PHE A 113 -0.20 -9.69 -8.15
C PHE A 113 0.67 -8.90 -9.14
N GLY A 114 0.04 -8.31 -10.15
CA GLY A 114 0.76 -7.56 -11.18
C GLY A 114 1.77 -8.40 -11.96
N ILE A 115 2.75 -7.73 -12.53
CA ILE A 115 3.77 -8.32 -13.41
C ILE A 115 4.93 -9.02 -12.66
N LEU A 116 5.00 -8.90 -11.33
CA LEU A 116 6.05 -9.52 -10.54
C LEU A 116 5.53 -10.73 -9.76
N PRO A 117 5.88 -11.94 -10.18
CA PRO A 117 5.38 -13.17 -9.57
C PRO A 117 6.17 -13.60 -8.32
N LYS A 118 6.67 -12.66 -7.53
CA LYS A 118 7.54 -12.95 -6.38
C LYS A 118 6.87 -12.61 -5.05
N GLY A 119 7.34 -13.26 -3.99
CA GLY A 119 7.00 -12.93 -2.60
C GLY A 119 5.71 -13.59 -2.11
N LYS A 120 5.34 -13.22 -0.91
CA LYS A 120 4.14 -13.71 -0.21
C LYS A 120 3.03 -12.68 -0.31
N LEU A 121 1.84 -13.13 -0.66
CA LEU A 121 0.67 -12.27 -0.86
C LEU A 121 -0.32 -12.48 0.28
N MET A 122 -0.69 -11.40 0.94
CA MET A 122 -1.66 -11.39 2.03
C MET A 122 -2.88 -10.56 1.66
N ARG A 123 -4.05 -10.99 2.09
CA ARG A 123 -5.32 -10.33 1.83
C ARG A 123 -5.97 -9.88 3.13
N SER A 124 -6.46 -8.66 3.15
CA SER A 124 -7.21 -8.11 4.27
C SER A 124 -8.53 -8.86 4.51
N PRO A 125 -9.09 -8.84 5.74
CA PRO A 125 -10.39 -9.46 6.05
C PRO A 125 -11.53 -8.93 5.20
N CYS A 126 -11.52 -7.64 4.87
CA CYS A 126 -12.52 -7.01 4.00
C CYS A 126 -12.36 -7.38 2.52
N LYS A 127 -11.31 -8.14 2.15
CA LYS A 127 -10.96 -8.60 0.80
C LYS A 127 -10.61 -7.49 -0.20
N ARG A 128 -10.60 -6.23 0.23
CA ARG A 128 -10.37 -5.05 -0.63
C ARG A 128 -8.92 -4.61 -0.72
N PHE A 129 -8.02 -5.22 0.06
CA PHE A 129 -6.64 -4.81 0.13
C PHE A 129 -5.70 -6.02 0.09
N LEU A 130 -4.65 -5.91 -0.72
CA LEU A 130 -3.58 -6.89 -0.82
C LEU A 130 -2.25 -6.29 -0.34
N TRP A 131 -1.50 -7.09 0.38
CA TRP A 131 -0.14 -6.78 0.81
C TRP A 131 0.82 -7.82 0.27
N GLN A 132 1.75 -7.41 -0.59
CA GLN A 132 2.79 -8.29 -1.08
C GLN A 132 4.09 -8.03 -0.32
N LEU A 133 4.65 -9.08 0.28
CA LEU A 133 5.94 -9.08 0.96
C LEU A 133 6.98 -9.70 0.03
N ILE A 134 8.06 -8.98 -0.26
CA ILE A 134 9.13 -9.45 -1.15
C ILE A 134 10.45 -9.43 -0.41
N GLU A 135 11.08 -10.60 -0.30
CA GLU A 135 12.47 -10.77 0.13
C GLU A 135 13.44 -10.55 -1.04
N PRO A 136 14.69 -10.14 -0.77
CA PRO A 136 15.72 -10.09 -1.80
C PRO A 136 16.02 -11.46 -2.36
N ASP A 137 16.36 -11.53 -3.65
CA ASP A 137 16.76 -12.77 -4.30
C ASP A 137 18.02 -13.35 -3.64
N PRO A 138 18.13 -14.68 -3.50
CA PRO A 138 19.36 -15.32 -3.08
C PRO A 138 20.51 -14.94 -4.04
N GLY A 139 21.62 -14.47 -3.48
CA GLY A 139 22.83 -14.14 -4.25
C GLY A 139 22.92 -12.68 -4.73
N LEU A 140 21.92 -11.83 -4.49
CA LEU A 140 22.11 -10.39 -4.60
C LEU A 140 22.70 -9.84 -3.30
N GLU A 141 23.72 -8.98 -3.41
CA GLU A 141 24.32 -8.25 -2.29
C GLU A 141 23.37 -7.15 -1.74
N TRP A 142 22.14 -7.55 -1.43
CA TRP A 142 21.10 -6.65 -0.96
C TRP A 142 20.87 -6.79 0.56
N ASP A 143 21.79 -7.40 1.26
CA ASP A 143 21.66 -7.64 2.70
C ASP A 143 21.53 -6.34 3.53
N ASP A 144 21.95 -5.21 2.97
CA ASP A 144 21.86 -3.89 3.60
C ASP A 144 20.67 -3.03 3.14
N MET A 145 19.80 -3.54 2.26
CA MET A 145 18.64 -2.74 1.85
C MET A 145 17.60 -2.68 2.96
N PRO A 146 17.26 -1.46 3.43
CA PRO A 146 16.25 -1.33 4.48
C PRO A 146 14.90 -1.82 3.98
N GLU A 147 14.16 -2.47 4.87
CA GLU A 147 12.75 -2.78 4.65
C GLU A 147 11.99 -1.50 4.32
N ARG A 148 11.18 -1.50 3.25
CA ARG A 148 10.48 -0.29 2.81
C ARG A 148 9.26 -0.58 1.95
N LEU A 149 8.32 0.33 1.97
CA LEU A 149 7.25 0.39 0.98
C LEU A 149 7.88 0.68 -0.39
N GLN A 150 7.63 -0.20 -1.37
CA GLN A 150 8.25 -0.11 -2.70
C GLN A 150 7.27 0.29 -3.78
N ARG A 151 6.01 -0.19 -3.71
CA ARG A 151 5.02 0.07 -4.75
C ARG A 151 3.63 0.26 -4.17
N ILE A 152 2.85 1.09 -4.86
CA ILE A 152 1.41 1.23 -4.67
C ILE A 152 0.73 0.55 -5.85
N GLY A 153 -0.20 -0.35 -5.58
CA GLY A 153 -0.95 -1.11 -6.55
C GLY A 153 -2.25 -0.41 -6.96
N LEU A 154 -2.41 -0.22 -8.26
CA LEU A 154 -3.62 0.32 -8.89
C LEU A 154 -4.20 -0.74 -9.83
N GLY A 155 -5.47 -1.12 -9.62
CA GLY A 155 -6.18 -2.11 -10.43
C GLY A 155 -7.03 -1.45 -11.51
N THR A 156 -7.11 -2.11 -12.66
CA THR A 156 -8.00 -1.78 -13.77
C THR A 156 -8.29 -3.03 -14.58
N THR A 157 -9.44 -3.10 -15.23
CA THR A 157 -9.78 -4.18 -16.17
C THR A 157 -9.21 -3.96 -17.57
N ASP A 158 -8.57 -2.80 -17.82
CA ASP A 158 -7.93 -2.45 -19.08
C ASP A 158 -6.56 -1.81 -18.82
N VAL A 159 -5.55 -2.63 -18.59
CA VAL A 159 -4.18 -2.16 -18.36
C VAL A 159 -3.61 -1.43 -19.58
N PRO A 160 -3.72 -1.94 -20.82
CA PRO A 160 -3.22 -1.23 -22.00
C PRO A 160 -3.85 0.15 -22.19
N GLY A 161 -5.16 0.27 -22.04
CA GLY A 161 -5.86 1.55 -22.12
C GLY A 161 -5.45 2.52 -21.02
N ALA A 162 -5.28 2.04 -19.78
CA ALA A 162 -4.79 2.84 -18.67
C ALA A 162 -3.35 3.33 -18.90
N VAL A 163 -2.46 2.49 -19.40
CA VAL A 163 -1.09 2.86 -19.77
C VAL A 163 -1.09 3.94 -20.85
N GLN A 164 -1.92 3.80 -21.88
CA GLN A 164 -2.03 4.82 -22.94
C GLN A 164 -2.53 6.16 -22.39
N ALA A 165 -3.57 6.15 -21.57
CA ALA A 165 -4.13 7.37 -20.96
C ALA A 165 -3.14 8.07 -20.02
N LEU A 166 -2.33 7.30 -19.28
CA LEU A 166 -1.29 7.83 -18.41
C LEU A 166 -0.09 8.39 -19.20
N ARG A 167 0.33 7.72 -20.30
CA ARG A 167 1.38 8.22 -21.20
C ARG A 167 1.02 9.57 -21.80
N GLN A 168 -0.22 9.77 -22.20
CA GLN A 168 -0.72 11.07 -22.70
C GLN A 168 -0.60 12.19 -21.66
N ARG A 169 -0.47 11.84 -20.37
CA ARG A 169 -0.24 12.76 -19.25
C ARG A 169 1.22 12.84 -18.80
N GLY A 170 2.14 12.26 -19.58
CA GLY A 170 3.58 12.30 -19.28
C GLY A 170 4.06 11.24 -18.30
N VAL A 171 3.24 10.23 -17.96
CA VAL A 171 3.72 9.12 -17.12
C VAL A 171 4.54 8.15 -17.96
N GLU A 172 5.78 7.91 -17.54
CA GLU A 172 6.67 6.95 -18.17
C GLU A 172 6.58 5.59 -17.48
N PHE A 173 6.69 4.52 -18.28
CA PHE A 173 6.69 3.14 -17.82
C PHE A 173 8.05 2.48 -18.02
N VAL A 174 8.34 1.48 -17.19
CA VAL A 174 9.52 0.64 -17.36
C VAL A 174 9.35 -0.20 -18.61
N GLU A 175 10.36 -0.13 -19.48
CA GLU A 175 10.43 -0.93 -20.72
C GLU A 175 11.78 -1.59 -20.83
N SER A 176 11.78 -2.92 -20.83
CA SER A 176 12.95 -3.76 -21.05
C SER A 176 12.52 -5.08 -21.66
N SER A 177 13.47 -5.88 -22.11
CA SER A 177 13.18 -7.23 -22.62
C SER A 177 12.54 -8.17 -21.59
N ARG A 178 12.67 -7.86 -20.29
CA ARG A 178 12.13 -8.68 -19.18
C ARG A 178 10.91 -8.08 -18.52
N LEU A 179 10.75 -6.78 -18.61
CA LEU A 179 9.68 -6.03 -17.96
C LEU A 179 9.21 -4.92 -18.89
N HIS A 180 7.98 -5.01 -19.35
CA HIS A 180 7.29 -4.02 -20.19
C HIS A 180 5.80 -4.04 -19.86
N PRO A 181 5.06 -2.98 -20.15
CA PRO A 181 3.61 -2.98 -20.02
C PRO A 181 2.98 -4.07 -20.89
N ASP A 182 2.12 -4.87 -20.30
CA ASP A 182 1.32 -5.88 -20.99
C ASP A 182 -0.12 -5.90 -20.40
N ASP A 183 -0.94 -6.84 -20.84
CA ASP A 183 -2.32 -7.03 -20.36
C ASP A 183 -2.39 -7.41 -18.86
N ARG A 184 -1.33 -7.97 -18.29
CA ARG A 184 -1.26 -8.36 -16.88
C ARG A 184 -0.85 -7.21 -15.98
N GLY A 185 -0.12 -6.22 -16.48
CA GLY A 185 0.33 -5.10 -15.67
C GLY A 185 1.36 -4.19 -16.29
N ALA A 186 1.68 -3.13 -15.56
CA ALA A 186 2.69 -2.16 -15.92
C ALA A 186 3.35 -1.57 -14.67
N LEU A 187 4.59 -1.11 -14.80
CA LEU A 187 5.33 -0.46 -13.72
C LEU A 187 5.76 0.93 -14.18
N THR A 188 5.47 1.97 -13.39
CA THR A 188 5.94 3.30 -13.71
C THR A 188 7.44 3.43 -13.51
N ARG A 189 8.11 4.24 -14.35
CA ARG A 189 9.54 4.51 -14.24
C ARG A 189 9.86 5.46 -13.10
N HIS A 190 9.06 6.51 -12.95
CA HIS A 190 9.24 7.54 -11.94
C HIS A 190 8.41 7.24 -10.71
N ALA A 191 8.99 7.56 -9.58
CA ALA A 191 8.45 7.31 -8.27
C ALA A 191 8.04 8.63 -7.59
N ILE A 192 7.07 8.55 -6.71
CA ILE A 192 6.84 9.59 -5.71
C ILE A 192 7.79 9.28 -4.55
N GLY A 193 8.90 10.01 -4.48
CA GLY A 193 10.02 9.61 -3.60
C GLY A 193 10.68 8.32 -4.10
N THR A 194 10.64 7.24 -3.30
CA THR A 194 11.18 5.92 -3.66
C THR A 194 10.09 4.91 -4.07
N VAL A 195 8.83 5.32 -4.10
CA VAL A 195 7.67 4.45 -4.36
C VAL A 195 7.22 4.59 -5.80
N VAL A 196 7.13 3.49 -6.53
CA VAL A 196 6.60 3.44 -7.89
C VAL A 196 5.16 2.93 -7.90
N LEU A 197 4.43 3.19 -8.98
CA LEU A 197 3.10 2.64 -9.17
C LEU A 197 3.20 1.34 -9.98
N VAL A 198 2.42 0.34 -9.59
CA VAL A 198 2.20 -0.87 -10.37
C VAL A 198 0.73 -0.94 -10.77
N LEU A 199 0.48 -1.07 -12.07
CA LEU A 199 -0.85 -1.35 -12.61
C LEU A 199 -1.01 -2.86 -12.70
N ALA A 200 -2.21 -3.36 -12.43
CA ALA A 200 -2.53 -4.77 -12.54
C ALA A 200 -3.91 -4.96 -13.17
N ASP A 201 -4.05 -6.03 -13.95
CA ASP A 201 -5.35 -6.49 -14.44
C ASP A 201 -6.16 -6.99 -13.25
N ARG A 202 -7.05 -6.14 -12.81
CA ARG A 202 -7.88 -6.39 -11.64
C ARG A 202 -9.06 -5.44 -11.58
N ASP A 203 -10.22 -5.97 -11.26
CA ASP A 203 -11.36 -5.14 -10.89
C ASP A 203 -11.00 -4.17 -9.77
N PRO A 204 -11.23 -2.89 -9.93
CA PRO A 204 -11.15 -1.95 -8.83
C PRO A 204 -12.19 -2.35 -7.78
N LEU A 205 -11.74 -2.60 -6.58
CA LEU A 205 -12.56 -3.09 -5.46
C LEU A 205 -13.38 -1.96 -4.83
#